data_043e5c03626acd3e93ba70669b7a8351
#
_entry.id   043e5c03626acd3e93ba70669b7a8351
#
_cell.length_a   1.000
_cell.length_b   1.000
_cell.length_c   1.000
_cell.angle_alpha   90.00
_cell.angle_beta   90.00
_cell.angle_gamma   90.00
#
_symmetry.space_group_name_H-M   'P 1'
#
loop_
_entity.id
_entity.type
_entity.pdbx_description
1 polymer ?
#
loop_
_entity_poly.entity_id
_entity_poly.type
_entity_poly.pdbx_seq_one_letter_code
_entity_poly.pdbx_strand_id
1 'polypeptide(L)'
;CTAVDSVNMPVDPSVLVPNGVIDQQITCAGNCDGMVSSAPTGGTPPYSISWSVPDTNNVCPGIAVVTVTDNNGCIQSDTLTLVAPDTITSNPTITNVLCSGNNTGSICVAPTGGTPGYTFVWSGGLGTNACINNVPAGTYSVTITDSSGCSRVDTFTITSPSALTSNPIQT
;
A
#
# COMPACT_ATOMS: atom_id res chain seq x y z
N CYS A 1 6.08 -40.28 9.00
CA CYS A 1 5.46 -39.20 8.26
C CYS A 1 6.25 -38.96 6.94
N THR A 2 5.93 -39.67 5.88
CA THR A 2 6.50 -39.43 4.56
C THR A 2 5.46 -38.73 3.71
N ALA A 3 5.70 -37.47 3.34
CA ALA A 3 4.94 -36.80 2.32
C ALA A 3 5.29 -37.44 0.98
N VAL A 4 4.32 -37.98 0.25
CA VAL A 4 4.45 -38.42 -1.13
C VAL A 4 3.60 -37.57 -2.01
N ASP A 5 4.26 -36.95 -2.91
CA ASP A 5 3.99 -36.18 -4.11
C ASP A 5 2.55 -36.21 -4.68
N SER A 6 2.21 -35.08 -5.25
CA SER A 6 0.97 -34.64 -5.88
C SER A 6 0.40 -35.57 -6.95
N VAL A 7 -0.55 -36.38 -6.57
CA VAL A 7 -1.64 -36.82 -7.42
C VAL A 7 -2.91 -36.72 -6.58
N ASN A 8 -3.99 -36.23 -7.17
CA ASN A 8 -5.28 -35.96 -6.57
C ASN A 8 -5.87 -37.17 -5.81
N MET A 9 -5.20 -37.55 -4.70
CA MET A 9 -5.67 -38.60 -3.80
C MET A 9 -6.55 -37.95 -2.71
N PRO A 10 -7.61 -38.64 -2.28
CA PRO A 10 -8.33 -38.20 -1.08
C PRO A 10 -7.31 -38.08 0.05
N VAL A 11 -7.29 -36.90 0.70
CA VAL A 11 -6.40 -36.63 1.84
C VAL A 11 -6.66 -37.70 2.89
N ASP A 12 -5.64 -38.51 3.19
CA ASP A 12 -5.72 -39.47 4.27
C ASP A 12 -5.96 -38.69 5.58
N PRO A 13 -7.05 -38.91 6.30
CA PRO A 13 -7.39 -38.17 7.52
C PRO A 13 -6.34 -38.38 8.62
N SER A 14 -5.40 -39.31 8.46
CA SER A 14 -4.27 -39.52 9.35
C SER A 14 -3.07 -38.60 9.05
N VAL A 15 -3.03 -37.94 7.90
CA VAL A 15 -1.93 -37.03 7.53
C VAL A 15 -2.14 -35.67 8.21
N LEU A 16 -1.13 -35.23 8.97
CA LEU A 16 -1.13 -33.91 9.59
C LEU A 16 -1.07 -32.82 8.52
N VAL A 17 -2.00 -31.86 8.56
CA VAL A 17 -2.07 -30.71 7.66
C VAL A 17 -2.16 -29.43 8.49
N PRO A 18 -1.20 -28.48 8.32
CA PRO A 18 -1.17 -27.23 9.10
C PRO A 18 -2.34 -26.28 8.82
N ASN A 19 -2.88 -26.27 7.59
CA ASN A 19 -3.93 -25.35 7.14
C ASN A 19 -3.64 -23.90 7.52
N GLY A 20 -2.49 -23.37 7.12
CA GLY A 20 -2.18 -21.96 7.27
C GLY A 20 -3.08 -21.09 6.39
N VAL A 21 -3.58 -19.98 6.92
CA VAL A 21 -4.47 -19.04 6.23
C VAL A 21 -3.96 -17.63 6.41
N ILE A 22 -4.05 -16.83 5.35
CA ILE A 22 -3.92 -15.37 5.43
C ILE A 22 -5.32 -14.80 5.65
N ASP A 23 -5.59 -14.33 6.86
CA ASP A 23 -6.88 -13.72 7.22
C ASP A 23 -6.96 -12.29 6.69
N GLN A 24 -5.82 -11.59 6.64
CA GLN A 24 -5.69 -10.25 6.10
C GLN A 24 -4.33 -10.05 5.44
N GLN A 25 -4.33 -9.55 4.20
CA GLN A 25 -3.13 -9.03 3.54
C GLN A 25 -2.74 -7.66 4.09
N ILE A 26 -1.52 -7.21 3.78
CA ILE A 26 -1.06 -5.87 4.16
C ILE A 26 -1.93 -4.81 3.48
N THR A 27 -2.48 -3.87 4.25
CA THR A 27 -3.42 -2.87 3.72
C THR A 27 -2.70 -1.73 3.00
N CYS A 28 -1.58 -1.24 3.53
CA CYS A 28 -0.82 -0.12 2.96
C CYS A 28 0.67 -0.45 2.84
N ALA A 29 1.31 0.12 1.84
CA ALA A 29 2.75 0.03 1.69
C ALA A 29 3.47 0.51 2.97
N GLY A 30 4.35 -0.34 3.50
CA GLY A 30 5.11 -0.06 4.72
C GLY A 30 4.41 -0.40 6.03
N ASN A 31 3.15 -0.84 6.01
CA ASN A 31 2.48 -1.34 7.20
C ASN A 31 2.89 -2.78 7.54
N CYS A 32 2.68 -3.14 8.80
CA CYS A 32 2.76 -4.51 9.31
C CYS A 32 1.42 -4.83 9.99
N ASP A 33 0.36 -4.93 9.19
CA ASP A 33 -1.01 -5.14 9.64
C ASP A 33 -1.63 -6.41 9.03
N GLY A 34 -0.80 -7.28 8.46
CA GLY A 34 -1.23 -8.59 8.00
C GLY A 34 -1.63 -9.51 9.14
N MET A 35 -2.56 -10.42 8.86
CA MET A 35 -3.02 -11.41 9.85
C MET A 35 -2.95 -12.81 9.26
N VAL A 36 -2.48 -13.75 10.07
CA VAL A 36 -2.39 -15.17 9.71
C VAL A 36 -2.93 -16.04 10.84
N SER A 37 -3.55 -17.15 10.45
CA SER A 37 -4.03 -18.16 11.39
C SER A 37 -3.75 -19.58 10.88
N SER A 38 -3.98 -20.58 11.73
CA SER A 38 -3.85 -21.98 11.38
C SER A 38 -4.88 -22.81 12.16
N ALA A 39 -5.55 -23.72 11.46
CA ALA A 39 -6.47 -24.68 12.04
C ALA A 39 -6.08 -26.10 11.61
N PRO A 40 -5.09 -26.73 12.28
CA PRO A 40 -4.54 -28.03 11.91
C PRO A 40 -5.60 -29.12 11.87
N THR A 41 -5.45 -30.04 10.92
CA THR A 41 -6.29 -31.24 10.80
C THR A 41 -5.41 -32.49 10.58
N GLY A 42 -6.00 -33.67 10.77
CA GLY A 42 -5.24 -34.94 10.71
C GLY A 42 -4.24 -35.07 11.85
N GLY A 43 -3.39 -36.11 11.79
CA GLY A 43 -2.48 -36.42 12.89
C GLY A 43 -3.19 -36.76 14.20
N THR A 44 -2.49 -36.67 15.31
CA THR A 44 -3.00 -36.98 16.66
C THR A 44 -3.00 -35.74 17.55
N PRO A 45 -4.17 -35.20 17.94
CA PRO A 45 -4.24 -34.09 18.91
C PRO A 45 -3.68 -34.46 20.30
N PRO A 46 -3.25 -33.49 21.12
CA PRO A 46 -3.20 -32.06 20.87
C PRO A 46 -2.06 -31.64 19.94
N TYR A 47 -2.24 -30.47 19.30
CA TYR A 47 -1.21 -29.88 18.42
C TYR A 47 -0.42 -28.78 19.13
N SER A 48 0.87 -28.73 18.84
CA SER A 48 1.73 -27.58 19.15
C SER A 48 1.92 -26.77 17.85
N ILE A 49 1.59 -25.48 17.88
CA ILE A 49 1.66 -24.58 16.74
C ILE A 49 2.74 -23.53 17.03
N SER A 50 3.67 -23.35 16.09
CA SER A 50 4.67 -22.30 16.14
C SER A 50 4.72 -21.52 14.82
N TRP A 51 4.99 -20.23 14.90
CA TRP A 51 5.11 -19.33 13.75
C TRP A 51 6.53 -18.78 13.64
N SER A 52 6.99 -18.55 12.40
CA SER A 52 8.26 -17.85 12.15
C SER A 52 8.18 -16.34 12.43
N VAL A 53 6.96 -15.80 12.53
CA VAL A 53 6.70 -14.39 12.84
C VAL A 53 6.39 -14.23 14.33
N PRO A 54 6.80 -13.11 14.98
CA PRO A 54 6.62 -12.92 16.42
C PRO A 54 5.18 -12.62 16.82
N ASP A 55 4.37 -12.10 15.91
CA ASP A 55 2.96 -11.75 16.12
C ASP A 55 2.16 -12.09 14.87
N THR A 56 1.10 -12.88 15.02
CA THR A 56 0.23 -13.32 13.93
C THR A 56 -0.84 -12.30 13.55
N ASN A 57 -1.00 -11.22 14.33
CA ASN A 57 -1.95 -10.14 14.08
C ASN A 57 -1.30 -8.86 13.53
N ASN A 58 0.03 -8.80 13.51
CA ASN A 58 0.80 -7.65 13.00
C ASN A 58 1.95 -8.15 12.13
N VAL A 59 1.64 -8.91 11.10
CA VAL A 59 2.63 -9.49 10.20
C VAL A 59 3.05 -8.45 9.17
N CYS A 60 4.36 -8.27 9.01
CA CYS A 60 4.93 -7.43 7.94
C CYS A 60 4.94 -8.18 6.60
N PRO A 61 5.09 -7.47 5.46
CA PRO A 61 5.26 -8.10 4.16
C PRO A 61 6.41 -9.10 4.16
N GLY A 62 6.18 -10.27 3.58
CA GLY A 62 7.19 -11.33 3.53
C GLY A 62 6.60 -12.72 3.72
N ILE A 63 7.40 -13.63 4.21
CA ILE A 63 7.05 -15.02 4.40
C ILE A 63 6.76 -15.30 5.88
N ALA A 64 5.59 -15.86 6.15
CA ALA A 64 5.23 -16.44 7.44
C ALA A 64 5.13 -17.96 7.29
N VAL A 65 5.83 -18.70 8.15
CA VAL A 65 5.79 -20.16 8.19
C VAL A 65 5.11 -20.61 9.47
N VAL A 66 4.07 -21.41 9.33
CA VAL A 66 3.49 -22.17 10.45
C VAL A 66 4.08 -23.56 10.48
N THR A 67 4.49 -23.98 11.66
CA THR A 67 4.94 -25.35 11.91
C THR A 67 4.06 -25.95 12.97
N VAL A 68 3.47 -27.09 12.65
CA VAL A 68 2.56 -27.84 13.54
C VAL A 68 3.21 -29.17 13.88
N THR A 69 3.19 -29.51 15.17
CA THR A 69 3.63 -30.79 15.69
C THR A 69 2.46 -31.47 16.39
N ASP A 70 2.16 -32.69 16.02
CA ASP A 70 1.12 -33.50 16.69
C ASP A 70 1.64 -34.20 17.97
N ASN A 71 0.74 -34.86 18.69
CA ASN A 71 1.10 -35.56 19.94
C ASN A 71 2.04 -36.76 19.73
N ASN A 72 2.16 -37.28 18.52
CA ASN A 72 3.07 -38.36 18.15
C ASN A 72 4.46 -37.83 17.70
N GLY A 73 4.62 -36.49 17.67
CA GLY A 73 5.87 -35.87 17.20
C GLY A 73 5.97 -35.75 15.69
N CYS A 74 4.88 -35.95 14.92
CA CYS A 74 4.87 -35.68 13.50
C CYS A 74 4.84 -34.17 13.26
N ILE A 75 5.72 -33.68 12.38
CA ILE A 75 5.88 -32.25 12.11
C ILE A 75 5.52 -31.97 10.66
N GLN A 76 4.71 -30.94 10.44
CA GLN A 76 4.41 -30.39 9.13
C GLN A 76 4.42 -28.86 9.18
N SER A 77 4.79 -28.26 8.05
CA SER A 77 4.85 -26.81 7.93
C SER A 77 4.10 -26.33 6.69
N ASP A 78 3.55 -25.12 6.77
CA ASP A 78 2.94 -24.41 5.65
C ASP A 78 3.54 -23.01 5.54
N THR A 79 3.59 -22.48 4.33
CA THR A 79 4.27 -21.22 4.02
C THR A 79 3.29 -20.23 3.39
N LEU A 80 3.12 -19.10 4.04
CA LEU A 80 2.23 -18.03 3.61
C LEU A 80 3.06 -16.83 3.15
N THR A 81 2.67 -16.20 2.03
CA THR A 81 3.33 -14.99 1.52
C THR A 81 2.39 -13.80 1.65
N LEU A 82 2.74 -12.85 2.52
CA LEU A 82 2.03 -11.60 2.66
C LEU A 82 2.65 -10.53 1.76
N VAL A 83 1.81 -9.86 0.97
CA VAL A 83 2.23 -8.86 0.00
C VAL A 83 1.63 -7.52 0.38
N ALA A 84 2.45 -6.47 0.35
CA ALA A 84 1.96 -5.10 0.46
C ALA A 84 1.64 -4.54 -0.93
N PRO A 85 0.66 -3.63 -1.05
CA PRO A 85 0.47 -2.87 -2.28
C PRO A 85 1.67 -1.95 -2.54
N ASP A 86 1.82 -1.53 -3.81
CA ASP A 86 2.83 -0.53 -4.16
C ASP A 86 2.53 0.82 -3.48
N THR A 87 3.57 1.61 -3.26
CA THR A 87 3.42 2.96 -2.70
C THR A 87 2.66 3.88 -3.68
N ILE A 88 1.77 4.73 -3.15
CA ILE A 88 1.10 5.75 -3.96
C ILE A 88 2.14 6.74 -4.48
N THR A 89 2.11 7.02 -5.78
CA THR A 89 2.90 8.07 -6.45
C THR A 89 1.96 9.04 -7.14
N SER A 90 2.22 10.35 -7.05
CA SER A 90 1.29 11.39 -7.54
C SER A 90 1.34 11.65 -9.03
N ASN A 91 2.48 11.41 -9.70
CA ASN A 91 2.75 11.67 -11.13
C ASN A 91 2.20 13.05 -11.59
N PRO A 92 2.75 14.17 -11.10
CA PRO A 92 2.20 15.49 -11.34
C PRO A 92 2.48 16.01 -12.74
N THR A 93 1.51 16.76 -13.30
CA THR A 93 1.71 17.67 -14.44
C THR A 93 1.47 19.09 -13.95
N ILE A 94 2.49 19.93 -14.04
CA ILE A 94 2.47 21.31 -13.52
C ILE A 94 2.57 22.30 -14.68
N THR A 95 1.63 23.25 -14.73
CA THR A 95 1.68 24.41 -15.64
C THR A 95 1.96 25.66 -14.82
N ASN A 96 3.08 26.33 -15.12
CA ASN A 96 3.46 27.57 -14.46
C ASN A 96 2.65 28.76 -14.97
N VAL A 97 2.61 29.83 -14.19
CA VAL A 97 1.97 31.09 -14.57
C VAL A 97 2.72 31.74 -15.74
N LEU A 98 2.01 32.13 -16.79
CA LEU A 98 2.60 32.71 -18.01
C LEU A 98 3.05 34.16 -17.83
N CYS A 99 2.31 34.96 -17.05
CA CYS A 99 2.63 36.38 -16.82
C CYS A 99 2.56 36.68 -15.34
N SER A 100 3.48 37.53 -14.86
CA SER A 100 3.50 37.97 -13.46
C SER A 100 2.16 38.55 -13.03
N GLY A 101 1.63 38.07 -11.88
CA GLY A 101 0.38 38.55 -11.29
C GLY A 101 -0.88 37.87 -11.84
N ASN A 102 -0.78 36.94 -12.79
CA ASN A 102 -1.92 36.20 -13.31
C ASN A 102 -2.14 34.89 -12.53
N ASN A 103 -3.36 34.38 -12.63
CA ASN A 103 -3.77 33.09 -12.06
C ASN A 103 -4.01 32.08 -13.19
N THR A 104 -2.96 31.76 -13.95
CA THR A 104 -3.03 30.81 -15.08
C THR A 104 -2.32 29.48 -14.81
N GLY A 105 -1.86 29.29 -13.59
CA GLY A 105 -1.20 28.07 -13.17
C GLY A 105 -2.18 26.92 -13.00
N SER A 106 -1.69 25.68 -13.15
CA SER A 106 -2.45 24.46 -12.86
C SER A 106 -1.54 23.34 -12.36
N ILE A 107 -2.11 22.44 -11.60
CA ILE A 107 -1.49 21.18 -11.19
C ILE A 107 -2.51 20.08 -11.36
N CYS A 108 -2.15 19.03 -12.11
CA CYS A 108 -2.92 17.79 -12.19
C CYS A 108 -2.09 16.64 -11.64
N VAL A 109 -2.71 15.73 -10.90
CA VAL A 109 -2.07 14.50 -10.43
C VAL A 109 -2.76 13.28 -11.05
N ALA A 110 -1.95 12.28 -11.44
CA ALA A 110 -2.40 11.01 -12.00
C ALA A 110 -1.81 9.86 -11.16
N PRO A 111 -2.37 9.60 -9.96
CA PRO A 111 -1.76 8.67 -9.04
C PRO A 111 -1.72 7.23 -9.56
N THR A 112 -0.66 6.52 -9.15
CA THR A 112 -0.48 5.08 -9.35
C THR A 112 0.00 4.45 -8.05
N GLY A 113 -0.09 3.12 -7.94
CA GLY A 113 0.19 2.40 -6.70
C GLY A 113 -0.97 2.47 -5.71
N GLY A 114 -0.85 1.81 -4.58
CA GLY A 114 -1.95 1.61 -3.64
C GLY A 114 -3.11 0.80 -4.26
N THR A 115 -4.30 0.98 -3.71
CA THR A 115 -5.54 0.35 -4.22
C THR A 115 -6.36 1.38 -4.99
N PRO A 116 -6.62 1.20 -6.31
CA PRO A 116 -7.31 2.20 -7.13
C PRO A 116 -8.65 2.65 -6.56
N GLY A 117 -9.02 3.92 -6.83
CA GLY A 117 -10.17 4.60 -6.26
C GLY A 117 -9.71 5.78 -5.40
N TYR A 118 -8.93 6.70 -6.03
CA TYR A 118 -8.29 7.79 -5.29
C TYR A 118 -9.23 8.95 -5.05
N THR A 119 -9.08 9.54 -3.88
CA THR A 119 -9.68 10.82 -3.48
C THR A 119 -8.58 11.85 -3.22
N PHE A 120 -8.91 13.13 -3.38
CA PHE A 120 -7.95 14.23 -3.31
C PHE A 120 -8.44 15.32 -2.36
N VAL A 121 -7.52 15.89 -1.61
CA VAL A 121 -7.78 17.09 -0.80
C VAL A 121 -6.60 18.05 -0.99
N TRP A 122 -6.87 19.20 -1.63
CA TRP A 122 -5.87 20.24 -1.84
C TRP A 122 -5.82 21.23 -0.68
N SER A 123 -4.63 21.75 -0.40
CA SER A 123 -4.44 22.82 0.58
C SER A 123 -5.24 24.09 0.20
N GLY A 124 -5.60 24.89 1.20
CA GLY A 124 -6.32 26.15 0.97
C GLY A 124 -7.76 26.00 0.46
N GLY A 125 -8.36 24.81 0.56
CA GLY A 125 -9.75 24.60 0.15
C GLY A 125 -9.95 24.61 -1.38
N LEU A 126 -8.91 24.32 -2.17
CA LEU A 126 -8.95 24.37 -3.64
C LEU A 126 -9.72 23.20 -4.28
N GLY A 127 -10.36 22.35 -3.47
CA GLY A 127 -11.26 21.29 -3.94
C GLY A 127 -10.72 19.88 -3.79
N THR A 128 -11.47 18.95 -4.37
CA THR A 128 -11.26 17.50 -4.27
C THR A 128 -11.08 16.82 -5.62
N ASN A 129 -10.84 17.58 -6.68
CA ASN A 129 -10.56 17.04 -8.00
C ASN A 129 -9.07 16.68 -8.14
N ALA A 130 -8.77 15.81 -9.09
CA ALA A 130 -7.37 15.47 -9.41
C ALA A 130 -6.54 16.66 -9.93
N CYS A 131 -7.21 17.73 -10.38
CA CYS A 131 -6.58 18.95 -10.90
C CYS A 131 -7.09 20.18 -10.14
N ILE A 132 -6.17 21.13 -9.89
CA ILE A 132 -6.47 22.53 -9.59
C ILE A 132 -6.04 23.40 -10.77
N ASN A 133 -6.88 24.38 -11.14
CA ASN A 133 -6.66 25.23 -12.27
C ASN A 133 -6.87 26.71 -11.87
N ASN A 134 -6.34 27.61 -12.69
CA ASN A 134 -6.48 29.05 -12.49
C ASN A 134 -5.97 29.53 -11.12
N VAL A 135 -4.84 28.97 -10.71
CA VAL A 135 -4.18 29.31 -9.44
C VAL A 135 -2.96 30.20 -9.67
N PRO A 136 -2.63 31.13 -8.76
CA PRO A 136 -1.45 31.95 -8.81
C PRO A 136 -0.15 31.15 -8.63
N ALA A 137 0.99 31.78 -8.81
CA ALA A 137 2.26 31.24 -8.36
C ALA A 137 2.23 31.05 -6.83
N GLY A 138 2.74 29.91 -6.38
CA GLY A 138 2.68 29.55 -4.96
C GLY A 138 2.99 28.09 -4.75
N THR A 139 2.91 27.66 -3.49
CA THR A 139 3.12 26.27 -3.08
C THR A 139 1.79 25.64 -2.69
N TYR A 140 1.52 24.46 -3.23
CA TYR A 140 0.27 23.73 -3.08
C TYR A 140 0.58 22.32 -2.63
N SER A 141 -0.15 21.82 -1.65
CA SER A 141 -0.09 20.41 -1.25
C SER A 141 -1.39 19.69 -1.57
N VAL A 142 -1.28 18.42 -1.90
CA VAL A 142 -2.41 17.52 -2.09
C VAL A 142 -2.22 16.30 -1.20
N THR A 143 -3.31 15.92 -0.51
CA THR A 143 -3.43 14.62 0.12
C THR A 143 -4.18 13.71 -0.84
N ILE A 144 -3.55 12.62 -1.24
CA ILE A 144 -4.11 11.57 -2.09
C ILE A 144 -4.41 10.38 -1.18
N THR A 145 -5.66 9.93 -1.16
CA THR A 145 -6.06 8.75 -0.38
C THR A 145 -6.65 7.72 -1.32
N ASP A 146 -6.20 6.48 -1.24
CA ASP A 146 -6.69 5.36 -2.03
C ASP A 146 -7.96 4.74 -1.43
N SER A 147 -8.55 3.74 -2.10
CA SER A 147 -9.78 3.08 -1.61
C SER A 147 -9.58 2.21 -0.36
N SER A 148 -8.35 1.85 -0.02
CA SER A 148 -7.99 1.14 1.21
C SER A 148 -7.72 2.10 2.39
N GLY A 149 -7.78 3.42 2.16
CA GLY A 149 -7.51 4.44 3.17
C GLY A 149 -6.03 4.80 3.32
N CYS A 150 -5.15 4.26 2.49
CA CYS A 150 -3.74 4.64 2.48
C CYS A 150 -3.59 6.03 1.90
N SER A 151 -2.80 6.89 2.53
CA SER A 151 -2.67 8.27 2.12
C SER A 151 -1.23 8.68 1.86
N ARG A 152 -1.07 9.62 0.93
CA ARG A 152 0.19 10.31 0.61
C ARG A 152 -0.05 11.80 0.51
N VAL A 153 0.88 12.60 1.02
CA VAL A 153 0.89 14.05 0.87
C VAL A 153 2.08 14.44 0.00
N ASP A 154 1.80 15.15 -1.09
CA ASP A 154 2.83 15.73 -1.95
C ASP A 154 2.66 17.26 -2.04
N THR A 155 3.77 17.95 -2.25
CA THR A 155 3.81 19.42 -2.32
C THR A 155 4.49 19.86 -3.62
N PHE A 156 3.85 20.79 -4.32
CA PHE A 156 4.28 21.29 -5.63
C PHE A 156 4.37 22.81 -5.62
N THR A 157 5.25 23.36 -6.44
CA THR A 157 5.42 24.80 -6.58
C THR A 157 5.09 25.22 -8.00
N ILE A 158 4.18 26.19 -8.15
CA ILE A 158 3.92 26.92 -9.38
C ILE A 158 4.76 28.20 -9.34
N THR A 159 5.53 28.44 -10.38
CA THR A 159 6.36 29.64 -10.52
C THR A 159 5.70 30.65 -11.46
N SER A 160 6.10 31.94 -11.36
CA SER A 160 5.78 32.96 -12.33
C SER A 160 7.04 33.62 -12.85
N PRO A 161 7.03 34.19 -14.08
CA PRO A 161 8.12 35.02 -14.56
C PRO A 161 8.21 36.30 -13.73
N SER A 162 9.39 36.98 -13.78
CA SER A 162 9.55 38.28 -13.19
C SER A 162 8.66 39.32 -13.87
N ALA A 163 8.18 40.30 -13.11
CA ALA A 163 7.44 41.40 -13.69
C ALA A 163 8.34 42.21 -14.66
N LEU A 164 7.80 42.58 -15.80
CA LEU A 164 8.49 43.48 -16.73
C LEU A 164 8.65 44.88 -16.08
N THR A 165 9.88 45.33 -15.93
CA THR A 165 10.17 46.69 -15.52
C THR A 165 10.47 47.53 -16.75
N SER A 166 9.65 48.56 -17.02
CA SER A 166 9.99 49.57 -18.00
C SER A 166 11.03 50.50 -17.40
N ASN A 167 12.20 50.63 -18.04
CA ASN A 167 13.17 51.65 -17.70
C ASN A 167 12.88 52.83 -18.64
N PRO A 168 12.27 53.95 -18.20
CA PRO A 168 12.02 55.09 -19.08
C PRO A 168 13.36 55.68 -19.44
N ILE A 169 13.69 55.71 -20.74
CA ILE A 169 14.83 56.49 -21.24
C ILE A 169 14.47 57.96 -21.05
N GLN A 170 15.11 58.65 -20.12
CA GLN A 170 15.07 60.08 -20.03
C GLN A 170 15.84 60.65 -21.21
N THR A 171 15.14 61.31 -22.13
CA THR A 171 15.70 62.15 -23.19
C THR A 171 15.95 63.57 -22.67
#